data_946a83162d4c61dec63186ecab68f485
#
_entry.id   946a83162d4c61dec63186ecab68f485
#
_cell.length_a   1.000
_cell.length_b   1.000
_cell.length_c   1.000
_cell.angle_alpha   90.00
_cell.angle_beta   90.00
_cell.angle_gamma   90.00
#
_symmetry.space_group_name_H-M   'P 1'
#
loop_
_entity.id
_entity.type
_entity.pdbx_description
1 polymer ?
#
loop_
_entity_poly.entity_id
_entity_poly.type
_entity_poly.pdbx_seq_one_letter_code
_entity_poly.pdbx_strand_id
1 'polypeptide(L)'
;MADNSQYYDDVDKFAGNVNNTAVDAIVKYCGIALRSKDASLVSCSDPVELGRVRDGFASKKLGLAGDAADKAIAAVCEKMKDDRQKSRVTFYYLLAEESGTMSALA
;
A
#
# COMPACT_ATOMS: atom_id res chain seq x y z
N MET A 1 19.12 -11.51 5.78
CA MET A 1 18.22 -10.38 6.05
C MET A 1 17.66 -9.85 4.76
N ALA A 2 16.37 -9.61 4.71
CA ALA A 2 15.77 -9.03 3.51
C ALA A 2 16.19 -7.57 3.39
N ASP A 3 16.63 -7.19 2.18
CA ASP A 3 16.95 -5.81 1.87
C ASP A 3 15.70 -5.14 1.32
N ASN A 4 15.16 -4.20 2.06
CA ASN A 4 13.95 -3.48 1.69
C ASN A 4 14.22 -2.14 1.00
N SER A 5 15.48 -1.86 0.64
CA SER A 5 15.84 -0.57 0.04
C SER A 5 15.07 -0.26 -1.23
N GLN A 6 14.78 -1.28 -2.06
CA GLN A 6 13.98 -1.09 -3.27
C GLN A 6 12.58 -0.56 -2.96
N TYR A 7 12.01 -0.96 -1.84
CA TYR A 7 10.69 -0.49 -1.42
C TYR A 7 10.75 0.93 -0.85
N TYR A 8 11.80 1.24 -0.10
CA TYR A 8 12.00 2.61 0.40
C TYR A 8 12.13 3.59 -0.77
N ASP A 9 12.92 3.22 -1.78
CA ASP A 9 13.14 4.06 -2.96
C ASP A 9 11.84 4.27 -3.75
N ASP A 10 11.04 3.22 -3.91
CA ASP A 10 9.78 3.32 -4.64
C ASP A 10 8.78 4.21 -3.89
N VAL A 11 8.66 4.04 -2.58
CA VAL A 11 7.80 4.88 -1.75
C VAL A 11 8.24 6.34 -1.81
N ASP A 12 9.53 6.59 -1.82
CA ASP A 12 10.09 7.95 -1.86
C ASP A 12 9.68 8.72 -3.12
N LYS A 13 9.37 8.03 -4.21
CA LYS A 13 8.87 8.68 -5.43
C LYS A 13 7.53 9.39 -5.21
N PHE A 14 6.76 8.96 -4.24
CA PHE A 14 5.41 9.45 -3.99
C PHE A 14 5.26 10.15 -2.63
N ALA A 15 6.13 9.84 -1.68
CA ALA A 15 6.08 10.39 -0.33
C ALA A 15 7.43 11.05 0.01
N GLY A 16 7.40 12.28 0.48
CA GLY A 16 8.63 13.05 0.72
C GLY A 16 9.42 12.62 1.94
N ASN A 17 8.77 12.01 2.92
CA ASN A 17 9.38 11.55 4.17
C ASN A 17 9.02 10.09 4.38
N VAL A 18 9.89 9.18 3.96
CA VAL A 18 9.62 7.76 4.07
C VAL A 18 9.84 7.27 5.50
N ASN A 19 8.78 6.68 6.08
CA ASN A 19 8.87 6.00 7.36
C ASN A 19 9.30 4.55 7.11
N ASN A 20 10.58 4.26 7.26
CA ASN A 20 11.12 2.94 6.96
C ASN A 20 10.51 1.85 7.84
N THR A 21 10.19 2.16 9.09
CA THR A 21 9.51 1.23 9.99
C THR A 21 8.16 0.80 9.44
N ALA A 22 7.39 1.76 8.89
CA ALA A 22 6.11 1.46 8.27
C ALA A 22 6.27 0.62 7.02
N VAL A 23 7.28 0.93 6.18
CA VAL A 23 7.56 0.12 4.99
C VAL A 23 7.92 -1.31 5.39
N ASP A 24 8.77 -1.49 6.40
CA ASP A 24 9.16 -2.81 6.87
C ASP A 24 7.95 -3.60 7.38
N ALA A 25 7.03 -2.94 8.09
CA ALA A 25 5.81 -3.57 8.58
C ALA A 25 4.92 -4.03 7.42
N ILE A 26 4.81 -3.22 6.37
CA ILE A 26 4.04 -3.56 5.17
C ILE A 26 4.67 -4.72 4.43
N VAL A 27 5.99 -4.71 4.24
CA VAL A 27 6.72 -5.81 3.60
C VAL A 27 6.47 -7.12 4.35
N LYS A 28 6.52 -7.07 5.67
CA LYS A 28 6.25 -8.24 6.51
C LYS A 28 4.80 -8.70 6.37
N TYR A 29 3.86 -7.77 6.33
CA TYR A 29 2.44 -8.07 6.14
C TYR A 29 2.17 -8.74 4.80
N CYS A 30 2.75 -8.19 3.72
CA CYS A 30 2.57 -8.74 2.37
C CYS A 30 3.22 -10.12 2.21
N GLY A 31 4.38 -10.32 2.82
CA GLY A 31 5.05 -11.61 2.87
C GLY A 31 5.15 -12.32 1.53
N ILE A 32 4.45 -13.45 1.43
CA ILE A 32 4.49 -14.32 0.24
C ILE A 32 4.03 -13.60 -1.04
N ALA A 33 3.10 -12.63 -0.91
CA ALA A 33 2.59 -11.89 -2.07
C ALA A 33 3.72 -11.18 -2.84
N LEU A 34 4.79 -10.79 -2.16
CA LEU A 34 5.91 -10.11 -2.81
C LEU A 34 6.80 -11.03 -3.63
N ARG A 35 6.64 -12.34 -3.49
CA ARG A 35 7.38 -13.34 -4.28
C ARG A 35 6.78 -13.54 -5.66
N SER A 36 5.51 -13.20 -5.84
CA SER A 36 4.83 -13.26 -7.12
C SER A 36 4.81 -11.87 -7.75
N LYS A 37 5.25 -11.76 -9.00
CA LYS A 37 5.22 -10.48 -9.70
C LYS A 37 3.80 -9.89 -9.75
N ASP A 38 2.82 -10.74 -10.06
CA ASP A 38 1.43 -10.29 -10.16
C ASP A 38 0.87 -9.87 -8.80
N ALA A 39 1.12 -10.65 -7.77
CA ALA A 39 0.62 -10.36 -6.43
C ALA A 39 1.35 -9.19 -5.77
N SER A 40 2.57 -8.88 -6.20
CA SER A 40 3.32 -7.74 -5.67
C SER A 40 2.86 -6.39 -6.21
N LEU A 41 1.95 -6.40 -7.19
CA LEU A 41 1.40 -5.20 -7.82
C LEU A 41 -0.09 -5.06 -7.51
N VAL A 42 -0.57 -3.81 -7.50
CA VAL A 42 -1.98 -3.51 -7.31
C VAL A 42 -2.52 -2.93 -8.61
N SER A 43 -3.67 -3.45 -9.09
CA SER A 43 -4.34 -2.94 -10.27
C SER A 43 -5.52 -2.05 -9.85
N CYS A 44 -5.41 -0.76 -10.10
CA CYS A 44 -6.48 0.19 -9.80
C CYS A 44 -7.68 0.06 -10.74
N SER A 45 -7.52 -0.63 -11.87
CA SER A 45 -8.60 -0.87 -12.81
C SER A 45 -9.38 -2.15 -12.51
N ASP A 46 -8.93 -2.95 -11.55
CA ASP A 46 -9.57 -4.21 -11.17
C ASP A 46 -10.38 -4.05 -9.89
N PRO A 47 -11.71 -3.99 -9.96
CA PRO A 47 -12.54 -3.82 -8.75
C PRO A 47 -12.41 -4.97 -7.75
N VAL A 48 -12.10 -6.18 -8.21
CA VAL A 48 -11.88 -7.32 -7.33
C VAL A 48 -10.62 -7.11 -6.50
N GLU A 49 -9.55 -6.65 -7.13
CA GLU A 49 -8.29 -6.34 -6.43
C GLU A 49 -8.49 -5.23 -5.40
N LEU A 50 -9.17 -4.15 -5.78
CA LEU A 50 -9.43 -3.04 -4.88
C LEU A 50 -10.33 -3.46 -3.71
N GLY A 51 -11.29 -4.35 -3.95
CA GLY A 51 -12.11 -4.93 -2.89
C GLY A 51 -11.30 -5.74 -1.88
N ARG A 52 -10.30 -6.47 -2.35
CA ARG A 52 -9.38 -7.22 -1.48
C ARG A 52 -8.53 -6.27 -0.63
N VAL A 53 -8.05 -5.17 -1.19
CA VAL A 53 -7.31 -4.17 -0.44
C VAL A 53 -8.20 -3.55 0.63
N ARG A 54 -9.43 -3.20 0.28
CA ARG A 54 -10.39 -2.62 1.22
C ARG A 54 -10.69 -3.56 2.38
N ASP A 55 -11.07 -4.80 2.08
CA ASP A 55 -11.52 -5.76 3.08
C ASP A 55 -10.37 -6.42 3.84
N GLY A 56 -9.17 -6.42 3.26
CA GLY A 56 -7.96 -6.97 3.88
C GLY A 56 -7.16 -5.90 4.61
N PHE A 57 -6.21 -5.31 3.91
CA PHE A 57 -5.24 -4.40 4.53
C PHE A 57 -5.92 -3.16 5.15
N ALA A 58 -6.78 -2.48 4.41
CA ALA A 58 -7.42 -1.26 4.91
C ALA A 58 -8.29 -1.53 6.13
N SER A 59 -9.12 -2.56 6.07
CA SER A 59 -10.03 -2.88 7.16
C SER A 59 -9.32 -3.55 8.34
N LYS A 60 -8.53 -4.58 8.07
CA LYS A 60 -7.95 -5.42 9.13
C LYS A 60 -6.70 -4.81 9.74
N LYS A 61 -5.86 -4.15 8.93
CA LYS A 61 -4.59 -3.60 9.42
C LYS A 61 -4.73 -2.14 9.80
N LEU A 62 -5.42 -1.34 9.01
CA LEU A 62 -5.55 0.09 9.25
C LEU A 62 -6.83 0.46 10.01
N GLY A 63 -7.76 -0.47 10.16
CA GLY A 63 -9.03 -0.22 10.86
C GLY A 63 -9.97 0.72 10.13
N LEU A 64 -9.84 0.83 8.80
CA LEU A 64 -10.70 1.71 8.00
C LEU A 64 -12.04 1.03 7.71
N ALA A 65 -13.13 1.78 7.84
CA ALA A 65 -14.47 1.30 7.49
C ALA A 65 -14.79 1.66 6.04
N GLY A 66 -15.72 0.93 5.44
CA GLY A 66 -16.13 0.98 4.04
C GLY A 66 -15.84 2.25 3.25
N ASP A 67 -16.59 3.34 3.51
CA ASP A 67 -16.45 4.57 2.74
C ASP A 67 -15.07 5.23 2.92
N ALA A 68 -14.54 5.22 4.14
CA ALA A 68 -13.22 5.79 4.41
C ALA A 68 -12.13 5.02 3.66
N ALA A 69 -12.25 3.68 3.63
CA ALA A 69 -11.33 2.84 2.89
C ALA A 69 -11.43 3.11 1.39
N ASP A 70 -12.65 3.18 0.85
CA ASP A 70 -12.87 3.44 -0.57
C ASP A 70 -12.31 4.80 -1.01
N LYS A 71 -12.51 5.83 -0.20
CA LYS A 71 -11.99 7.17 -0.49
C LYS A 71 -10.46 7.19 -0.48
N ALA A 72 -9.85 6.55 0.50
CA ALA A 72 -8.39 6.48 0.60
C ALA A 72 -7.80 5.71 -0.57
N ILE A 73 -8.42 4.58 -0.94
CA ILE A 73 -8.00 3.78 -2.09
C ILE A 73 -8.07 4.60 -3.39
N ALA A 74 -9.18 5.31 -3.60
CA ALA A 74 -9.35 6.15 -4.78
C ALA A 74 -8.29 7.25 -4.85
N ALA A 75 -7.98 7.87 -3.72
CA ALA A 75 -6.94 8.91 -3.65
C ALA A 75 -5.56 8.36 -4.01
N VAL A 76 -5.22 7.17 -3.53
CA VAL A 76 -3.95 6.53 -3.84
C VAL A 76 -3.89 6.13 -5.30
N CYS A 77 -4.96 5.59 -5.85
CA CYS A 77 -5.03 5.27 -7.28
C CYS A 77 -4.80 6.49 -8.15
N GLU A 78 -5.38 7.63 -7.78
CA GLU A 78 -5.17 8.88 -8.49
C GLU A 78 -3.72 9.35 -8.38
N LYS A 79 -3.12 9.23 -7.20
CA LYS A 79 -1.74 9.62 -6.95
C LYS A 79 -0.76 8.78 -7.74
N MET A 80 -1.06 7.50 -7.94
CA MET A 80 -0.20 6.55 -8.65
C MET A 80 -0.65 6.29 -10.09
N LYS A 81 -1.54 7.10 -10.64
CA LYS A 81 -2.17 6.82 -11.95
C LYS A 81 -1.17 6.69 -13.11
N ASP A 82 -0.04 7.38 -13.02
CA ASP A 82 0.99 7.35 -14.06
C ASP A 82 1.96 6.18 -13.90
N ASP A 83 1.87 5.46 -12.80
CA ASP A 83 2.73 4.29 -12.54
C ASP A 83 2.04 3.04 -13.08
N ARG A 84 2.65 2.42 -14.08
CA ARG A 84 2.10 1.20 -14.71
C ARG A 84 2.26 -0.03 -13.84
N GLN A 85 3.24 -0.01 -12.95
CA GLN A 85 3.52 -1.12 -12.03
C GLN A 85 3.42 -0.62 -10.60
N LYS A 86 2.20 -0.49 -10.12
CA LYS A 86 1.92 0.03 -8.77
C LYS A 86 2.31 -1.02 -7.73
N SER A 87 3.45 -0.81 -7.08
CA SER A 87 3.92 -1.71 -6.03
C SER A 87 2.91 -1.78 -4.90
N ARG A 88 2.59 -3.00 -4.47
CA ARG A 88 1.67 -3.22 -3.35
C ARG A 88 2.20 -2.56 -2.07
N VAL A 89 3.50 -2.62 -1.84
CA VAL A 89 4.12 -1.98 -0.67
C VAL A 89 3.89 -0.47 -0.70
N THR A 90 4.18 0.18 -1.83
CA THR A 90 3.99 1.61 -1.99
C THR A 90 2.52 1.99 -1.89
N PHE A 91 1.65 1.21 -2.52
CA PHE A 91 0.20 1.44 -2.47
C PHE A 91 -0.29 1.42 -1.03
N TYR A 92 0.09 0.42 -0.27
CA TYR A 92 -0.32 0.29 1.13
C TYR A 92 0.25 1.40 2.01
N TYR A 93 1.50 1.80 1.75
CA TYR A 93 2.11 2.92 2.47
C TYR A 93 1.33 4.22 2.24
N LEU A 94 1.04 4.53 0.98
CA LEU A 94 0.28 5.73 0.63
C LEU A 94 -1.15 5.68 1.18
N LEU A 95 -1.73 4.49 1.23
CA LEU A 95 -3.05 4.28 1.81
C LEU A 95 -3.07 4.65 3.30
N ALA A 96 -2.08 4.21 4.04
CA ALA A 96 -1.93 4.55 5.46
C ALA A 96 -1.69 6.05 5.65
N GLU A 97 -0.87 6.66 4.81
CA GLU A 97 -0.58 8.09 4.85
C GLU A 97 -1.83 8.91 4.56
N GLU A 98 -2.55 8.56 3.49
CA GLU A 98 -3.75 9.28 3.05
C GLU A 98 -4.87 9.23 4.09
N SER A 99 -5.02 8.09 4.75
CA SER A 99 -6.07 7.88 5.74
C SER A 99 -5.68 8.34 7.14
N GLY A 100 -4.43 8.75 7.35
CA GLY A 100 -3.94 9.17 8.66
C GLY A 100 -3.78 8.01 9.64
N THR A 101 -3.57 6.79 9.13
CA THR A 101 -3.46 5.59 9.96
C THR A 101 -2.04 5.02 10.02
N MET A 102 -1.05 5.84 9.71
CA MET A 102 0.35 5.40 9.68
C MET A 102 0.79 4.79 11.02
N SER A 103 0.23 5.27 12.13
CA SER A 103 0.55 4.74 13.46
C SER A 103 0.20 3.27 13.63
N ALA A 104 -0.71 2.74 12.83
CA ALA A 104 -1.05 1.31 12.85
C ALA A 104 0.09 0.43 12.34
N LEU A 105 1.05 1.04 11.65
CA LEU A 105 2.21 0.36 11.07
C LEU A 105 3.49 0.57 11.90
N ALA A 106 3.41 1.39 12.92
CA ALA A 106 4.57 1.69 13.76
C ALA A 106 4.89 0.54 14.73
#